data_cd66820e7b6131c587752c1e51316ce8
#
_entry.id   cd66820e7b6131c587752c1e51316ce8
#
_cell.length_a   1.000
_cell.length_b   1.000
_cell.length_c   1.000
_cell.angle_alpha   90.00
_cell.angle_beta   90.00
_cell.angle_gamma   90.00
#
_symmetry.space_group_name_H-M   'P 1'
#
loop_
_entity.id
_entity.type
_entity.pdbx_description
1 polymer ?
#
loop_
_entity_poly.entity_id
_entity_poly.type
_entity_poly.pdbx_seq_one_letter_code
_entity_poly.pdbx_strand_id
1 'polypeptide(L)'
;MGEEKAKVKVFRYNPEMDVEPRYETYEVPYQEGMTILDALIYIRQNYDSTLAFSYECRYGYCGSCAVEVNGKPTLACRDPVLKSMVIRPLPNVPILRDLAVDHTAIMDRLVRIRPFLERQKPLEKEPEELLPADFSTFRIVSRCINCLCCISKCPAFTEAKHLFSGPMIMAEIARLAFDPRDGGDRLRTAYEEGMFNCAMCGKCEEVCPYDIDIPKLVMMPMRRMTLERSIGPIKEVEELTELVNITGKSFIKPLKPTFLSKAPYSIEVEKPREHVGLFLGCLLDYDYRLHEVSESAINVLK
;
A
#
# COMPACT_ATOMS: atom_id res chain seq x y z
N MET A 1 -16.11 -36.33 -21.83
CA MET A 1 -15.13 -35.27 -21.56
C MET A 1 -15.30 -34.95 -20.09
N GLY A 2 -14.28 -35.20 -19.25
CA GLY A 2 -14.36 -34.88 -17.82
C GLY A 2 -14.44 -33.36 -17.64
N GLU A 3 -15.35 -32.90 -16.78
CA GLU A 3 -15.41 -31.48 -16.42
C GLU A 3 -14.07 -31.06 -15.82
N GLU A 4 -13.48 -30.01 -16.36
CA GLU A 4 -12.25 -29.43 -15.81
C GLU A 4 -12.60 -28.80 -14.45
N LYS A 5 -11.76 -29.04 -13.43
CA LYS A 5 -12.00 -28.56 -12.06
C LYS A 5 -10.86 -27.65 -11.61
N ALA A 6 -11.23 -26.60 -10.90
CA ALA A 6 -10.30 -25.74 -10.17
C ALA A 6 -10.17 -26.21 -8.73
N LYS A 7 -8.93 -26.26 -8.22
CA LYS A 7 -8.64 -26.58 -6.82
C LYS A 7 -8.54 -25.30 -6.01
N VAL A 8 -9.53 -25.06 -5.15
CA VAL A 8 -9.65 -23.83 -4.37
C VAL A 8 -9.41 -24.14 -2.89
N LYS A 9 -8.31 -23.66 -2.35
CA LYS A 9 -7.97 -23.76 -0.93
C LYS A 9 -8.39 -22.47 -0.23
N VAL A 10 -9.34 -22.57 0.71
CA VAL A 10 -9.94 -21.43 1.38
C VAL A 10 -9.55 -21.39 2.85
N PHE A 11 -9.17 -20.22 3.33
CA PHE A 11 -8.95 -19.95 4.75
C PHE A 11 -10.29 -20.00 5.50
N ARG A 12 -10.32 -20.72 6.64
CA ARG A 12 -11.47 -20.87 7.51
C ARG A 12 -11.08 -20.49 8.94
N TYR A 13 -11.88 -19.61 9.53
CA TYR A 13 -11.71 -19.19 10.91
C TYR A 13 -12.98 -18.53 11.44
N ASN A 14 -13.48 -19.04 12.54
CA ASN A 14 -14.54 -18.42 13.32
C ASN A 14 -13.98 -18.07 14.70
N PRO A 15 -13.76 -16.78 15.04
CA PRO A 15 -13.15 -16.36 16.30
C PRO A 15 -13.93 -16.77 17.55
N GLU A 16 -15.23 -17.11 17.41
CA GLU A 16 -16.06 -17.57 18.52
C GLU A 16 -15.92 -19.08 18.81
N MET A 17 -15.44 -19.86 17.84
CA MET A 17 -15.43 -21.33 17.91
C MET A 17 -14.06 -21.95 17.68
N ASP A 18 -13.22 -21.33 16.86
CA ASP A 18 -11.95 -21.90 16.41
C ASP A 18 -10.79 -21.33 17.26
N VAL A 19 -9.91 -22.20 17.75
CA VAL A 19 -8.68 -21.80 18.46
C VAL A 19 -7.64 -21.29 17.46
N GLU A 20 -7.54 -21.94 16.31
CA GLU A 20 -6.59 -21.60 15.25
C GLU A 20 -7.25 -21.62 13.88
N PRO A 21 -6.76 -20.79 12.94
CA PRO A 21 -7.21 -20.84 11.56
C PRO A 21 -6.85 -22.16 10.89
N ARG A 22 -7.71 -22.63 10.00
CA ARG A 22 -7.47 -23.81 9.17
C ARG A 22 -7.69 -23.50 7.69
N TYR A 23 -7.35 -24.43 6.85
CA TYR A 23 -7.63 -24.36 5.41
C TYR A 23 -8.44 -25.57 4.98
N GLU A 24 -9.45 -25.31 4.15
CA GLU A 24 -10.25 -26.34 3.49
C GLU A 24 -10.06 -26.24 1.99
N THR A 25 -10.06 -27.41 1.32
CA THR A 25 -9.83 -27.47 -0.14
C THR A 25 -11.07 -28.02 -0.82
N TYR A 26 -11.53 -27.29 -1.83
CA TYR A 26 -12.72 -27.60 -2.62
C TYR A 26 -12.36 -27.80 -4.09
N GLU A 27 -13.05 -28.71 -4.77
CA GLU A 27 -12.97 -28.87 -6.22
C GLU A 27 -14.21 -28.21 -6.85
N VAL A 28 -13.97 -27.12 -7.57
CA VAL A 28 -15.02 -26.31 -8.19
C VAL A 28 -15.02 -26.57 -9.71
N PRO A 29 -16.16 -26.81 -10.37
CA PRO A 29 -16.20 -26.87 -11.82
C PRO A 29 -15.60 -25.61 -12.44
N TYR A 30 -14.65 -25.79 -13.36
CA TYR A 30 -13.99 -24.68 -14.03
C TYR A 30 -14.66 -24.37 -15.35
N GLN A 31 -15.01 -23.10 -15.55
CA GLN A 31 -15.53 -22.57 -16.81
C GLN A 31 -14.74 -21.32 -17.20
N GLU A 32 -14.47 -21.14 -18.48
CA GLU A 32 -13.84 -19.95 -18.99
C GLU A 32 -14.68 -18.70 -18.66
N GLY A 33 -14.05 -17.64 -18.17
CA GLY A 33 -14.72 -16.42 -17.71
C GLY A 33 -15.30 -16.46 -16.29
N MET A 34 -15.19 -17.61 -15.60
CA MET A 34 -15.60 -17.72 -14.19
C MET A 34 -14.74 -16.86 -13.28
N THR A 35 -15.35 -16.07 -12.39
CA THR A 35 -14.64 -15.24 -11.43
C THR A 35 -14.37 -16.00 -10.12
N ILE A 36 -13.42 -15.48 -9.33
CA ILE A 36 -13.14 -15.99 -7.98
C ILE A 36 -14.41 -15.95 -7.11
N LEU A 37 -15.23 -14.90 -7.26
CA LEU A 37 -16.50 -14.78 -6.54
C LEU A 37 -17.48 -15.90 -6.92
N ASP A 38 -17.56 -16.28 -8.19
CA ASP A 38 -18.43 -17.37 -8.63
C ASP A 38 -17.99 -18.71 -7.99
N ALA A 39 -16.69 -18.93 -7.88
CA ALA A 39 -16.14 -20.10 -7.18
C ALA A 39 -16.50 -20.10 -5.69
N LEU A 40 -16.40 -18.97 -5.00
CA LEU A 40 -16.80 -18.84 -3.60
C LEU A 40 -18.30 -19.06 -3.40
N ILE A 41 -19.13 -18.52 -4.30
CA ILE A 41 -20.58 -18.74 -4.28
C ILE A 41 -20.89 -20.22 -4.51
N TYR A 42 -20.22 -20.87 -5.48
CA TYR A 42 -20.39 -22.29 -5.76
C TYR A 42 -20.03 -23.15 -4.53
N ILE A 43 -18.92 -22.85 -3.85
CA ILE A 43 -18.50 -23.54 -2.63
C ILE A 43 -19.57 -23.40 -1.54
N ARG A 44 -20.06 -22.17 -1.32
CA ARG A 44 -21.10 -21.91 -0.30
C ARG A 44 -22.42 -22.62 -0.59
N GLN A 45 -22.76 -22.77 -1.86
CA GLN A 45 -24.03 -23.41 -2.25
C GLN A 45 -23.97 -24.93 -2.25
N ASN A 46 -22.80 -25.53 -2.61
CA ASN A 46 -22.71 -26.95 -2.87
C ASN A 46 -21.87 -27.75 -1.85
N TYR A 47 -20.97 -27.07 -1.10
CA TYR A 47 -20.08 -27.75 -0.17
C TYR A 47 -20.29 -27.28 1.27
N ASP A 48 -20.25 -25.97 1.52
CA ASP A 48 -20.27 -25.44 2.87
C ASP A 48 -21.00 -24.09 2.95
N SER A 49 -22.25 -24.13 3.36
CA SER A 49 -23.11 -22.95 3.54
C SER A 49 -22.63 -21.99 4.63
N THR A 50 -21.71 -22.42 5.49
CA THR A 50 -21.15 -21.61 6.58
C THR A 50 -20.01 -20.69 6.16
N LEU A 51 -19.48 -20.85 4.94
CA LEU A 51 -18.39 -20.03 4.41
C LEU A 51 -18.80 -18.55 4.34
N ALA A 52 -18.10 -17.72 5.13
CA ALA A 52 -18.35 -16.29 5.23
C ALA A 52 -17.41 -15.48 4.31
N PHE A 53 -17.99 -14.67 3.45
CA PHE A 53 -17.31 -13.69 2.61
C PHE A 53 -18.26 -12.57 2.22
N SER A 54 -17.71 -11.39 1.92
CA SER A 54 -18.49 -10.22 1.56
C SER A 54 -18.52 -10.02 0.04
N TYR A 55 -19.65 -9.62 -0.51
CA TYR A 55 -19.80 -9.15 -1.89
C TYR A 55 -21.13 -8.40 -2.05
N GLU A 56 -21.21 -7.54 -3.07
CA GLU A 56 -22.42 -6.77 -3.31
C GLU A 56 -22.63 -6.50 -4.81
N CYS A 57 -21.93 -5.52 -5.41
CA CYS A 57 -22.19 -5.05 -6.79
C CYS A 57 -21.86 -6.07 -7.90
N ARG A 58 -20.94 -6.99 -7.70
CA ARG A 58 -20.38 -7.96 -8.67
C ARG A 58 -19.71 -7.36 -9.92
N TYR A 59 -19.49 -6.05 -9.96
CA TYR A 59 -18.94 -5.31 -11.10
C TYR A 59 -17.63 -4.58 -10.79
N GLY A 60 -17.04 -4.85 -9.63
CA GLY A 60 -15.79 -4.20 -9.22
C GLY A 60 -15.95 -2.79 -8.63
N TYR A 61 -17.15 -2.24 -8.44
CA TYR A 61 -17.36 -0.86 -7.99
C TYR A 61 -17.43 -0.65 -6.47
N CYS A 62 -17.86 -1.65 -5.70
CA CYS A 62 -18.09 -1.45 -4.26
C CYS A 62 -16.92 -1.83 -3.37
N GLY A 63 -15.93 -2.56 -3.87
CA GLY A 63 -14.78 -3.02 -3.08
C GLY A 63 -15.05 -4.14 -2.07
N SER A 64 -16.31 -4.48 -1.76
CA SER A 64 -16.69 -5.41 -0.67
C SER A 64 -16.14 -6.84 -0.84
N CYS A 65 -15.90 -7.27 -2.08
CA CYS A 65 -15.43 -8.63 -2.38
C CYS A 65 -13.90 -8.78 -2.40
N ALA A 66 -13.18 -7.82 -1.82
CA ALA A 66 -11.71 -7.87 -1.79
C ALA A 66 -11.21 -9.00 -0.88
N VAL A 67 -10.32 -9.82 -1.42
CA VAL A 67 -9.67 -10.96 -0.74
C VAL A 67 -8.20 -11.04 -1.16
N GLU A 68 -7.41 -11.85 -0.47
CA GLU A 68 -6.07 -12.19 -0.93
C GLU A 68 -6.07 -13.53 -1.65
N VAL A 69 -5.56 -13.58 -2.89
CA VAL A 69 -5.42 -14.81 -3.67
C VAL A 69 -3.96 -15.02 -4.02
N ASN A 70 -3.40 -16.18 -3.62
CA ASN A 70 -1.98 -16.52 -3.81
C ASN A 70 -1.02 -15.40 -3.36
N GLY A 71 -1.33 -14.71 -2.26
CA GLY A 71 -0.55 -13.62 -1.72
C GLY A 71 -0.79 -12.25 -2.36
N LYS A 72 -1.69 -12.11 -3.35
CA LYS A 72 -2.05 -10.84 -3.98
C LYS A 72 -3.48 -10.44 -3.60
N PRO A 73 -3.70 -9.25 -3.00
CA PRO A 73 -5.03 -8.69 -2.82
C PRO A 73 -5.69 -8.41 -4.15
N THR A 74 -6.97 -8.77 -4.24
CA THR A 74 -7.73 -8.69 -5.48
C THR A 74 -9.22 -8.53 -5.24
N LEU A 75 -9.98 -8.17 -6.28
CA LEU A 75 -11.45 -8.15 -6.24
C LEU A 75 -12.00 -9.47 -6.76
N ALA A 76 -12.59 -10.29 -5.88
CA ALA A 76 -13.09 -11.60 -6.25
C ALA A 76 -14.12 -11.59 -7.39
N CYS A 77 -14.89 -10.51 -7.55
CA CYS A 77 -15.89 -10.38 -8.62
C CYS A 77 -15.32 -9.97 -9.99
N ARG A 78 -14.02 -9.63 -10.06
CA ARG A 78 -13.38 -9.15 -11.28
C ARG A 78 -12.32 -10.10 -11.80
N ASP A 79 -11.56 -10.71 -10.91
CA ASP A 79 -10.44 -11.54 -11.29
C ASP A 79 -10.88 -12.98 -11.58
N PRO A 80 -10.29 -13.61 -12.61
CA PRO A 80 -10.66 -14.95 -13.03
C PRO A 80 -10.22 -16.01 -12.02
N VAL A 81 -10.95 -17.10 -11.96
CA VAL A 81 -10.56 -18.32 -11.25
C VAL A 81 -9.28 -18.90 -11.86
N LEU A 82 -8.36 -19.33 -11.00
CA LEU A 82 -7.16 -20.07 -11.38
C LEU A 82 -7.38 -21.57 -11.17
N LYS A 83 -6.69 -22.42 -11.94
CA LYS A 83 -6.74 -23.90 -11.80
C LYS A 83 -6.38 -24.38 -10.40
N SER A 84 -5.48 -23.65 -9.72
CA SER A 84 -5.16 -23.85 -8.31
C SER A 84 -4.94 -22.51 -7.64
N MET A 85 -5.62 -22.26 -6.53
CA MET A 85 -5.50 -21.01 -5.79
C MET A 85 -5.72 -21.20 -4.30
N VAL A 86 -5.09 -20.30 -3.52
CA VAL A 86 -5.28 -20.17 -2.08
C VAL A 86 -5.94 -18.82 -1.81
N ILE A 87 -7.10 -18.82 -1.19
CA ILE A 87 -7.87 -17.61 -0.86
C ILE A 87 -7.81 -17.36 0.63
N ARG A 88 -7.47 -16.13 1.01
CA ARG A 88 -7.34 -15.65 2.40
C ARG A 88 -8.08 -14.33 2.57
N PRO A 89 -8.46 -13.96 3.81
CA PRO A 89 -8.91 -12.59 4.10
C PRO A 89 -7.79 -11.59 3.82
N LEU A 90 -8.15 -10.32 3.61
CA LEU A 90 -7.18 -9.23 3.46
C LEU A 90 -6.29 -9.13 4.70
N PRO A 91 -4.95 -9.15 4.56
CA PRO A 91 -4.02 -8.88 5.66
C PRO A 91 -4.21 -7.46 6.24
N ASN A 92 -3.73 -7.24 7.46
CA ASN A 92 -3.78 -5.96 8.16
C ASN A 92 -5.18 -5.46 8.55
N VAL A 93 -6.22 -6.17 8.19
CA VAL A 93 -7.61 -5.89 8.56
C VAL A 93 -8.10 -6.99 9.49
N PRO A 94 -8.78 -6.67 10.62
CA PRO A 94 -9.27 -7.70 11.54
C PRO A 94 -10.26 -8.65 10.86
N ILE A 95 -10.19 -9.92 11.22
CA ILE A 95 -11.06 -10.95 10.64
C ILE A 95 -12.34 -11.03 11.47
N LEU A 96 -13.49 -10.91 10.83
CA LEU A 96 -14.79 -11.20 11.43
C LEU A 96 -15.06 -12.71 11.41
N ARG A 97 -14.94 -13.29 10.22
CA ARG A 97 -15.10 -14.75 10.03
C ARG A 97 -14.62 -15.14 8.63
N ASP A 98 -13.85 -16.21 8.51
CA ASP A 98 -13.32 -16.76 7.26
C ASP A 98 -12.65 -15.67 6.39
N LEU A 99 -13.28 -15.27 5.28
CA LEU A 99 -12.79 -14.24 4.37
C LEU A 99 -13.39 -12.84 4.65
N ALA A 100 -14.40 -12.76 5.52
CA ALA A 100 -15.01 -11.48 5.89
C ALA A 100 -14.15 -10.75 6.92
N VAL A 101 -13.88 -9.46 6.67
CA VAL A 101 -13.02 -8.62 7.50
C VAL A 101 -13.78 -7.42 8.08
N ASP A 102 -13.31 -6.90 9.20
CA ASP A 102 -13.88 -5.74 9.90
C ASP A 102 -13.33 -4.44 9.33
N HIS A 103 -14.19 -3.66 8.73
CA HIS A 103 -13.87 -2.36 8.15
C HIS A 103 -14.00 -1.19 9.14
N THR A 104 -14.56 -1.40 10.34
CA THR A 104 -14.99 -0.35 11.27
C THR A 104 -13.88 0.66 11.57
N ALA A 105 -12.72 0.19 12.02
CA ALA A 105 -11.62 1.09 12.38
C ALA A 105 -11.09 1.94 11.22
N ILE A 106 -11.20 1.44 9.98
CA ILE A 106 -10.79 2.18 8.78
C ILE A 106 -11.89 3.16 8.35
N MET A 107 -13.16 2.76 8.48
CA MET A 107 -14.30 3.64 8.22
C MET A 107 -14.34 4.81 9.21
N ASP A 108 -14.01 4.59 10.49
CA ASP A 108 -13.90 5.66 11.48
C ASP A 108 -12.84 6.70 11.09
N ARG A 109 -11.71 6.24 10.54
CA ARG A 109 -10.69 7.15 9.99
C ARG A 109 -11.21 7.91 8.78
N LEU A 110 -11.93 7.24 7.91
CA LEU A 110 -12.55 7.87 6.74
C LEU A 110 -13.55 8.96 7.16
N VAL A 111 -14.41 8.69 8.14
CA VAL A 111 -15.35 9.67 8.67
C VAL A 111 -14.62 10.87 9.27
N ARG A 112 -13.55 10.65 10.03
CA ARG A 112 -12.75 11.70 10.67
C ARG A 112 -12.17 12.71 9.69
N ILE A 113 -11.73 12.28 8.51
CA ILE A 113 -11.19 13.18 7.48
C ILE A 113 -12.27 13.97 6.73
N ARG A 114 -13.56 13.77 7.05
CA ARG A 114 -14.70 14.43 6.39
C ARG A 114 -14.62 14.33 4.86
N PRO A 115 -14.90 13.14 4.27
CA PRO A 115 -14.64 12.84 2.84
C PRO A 115 -15.70 13.43 1.90
N PHE A 116 -16.05 14.69 2.13
CA PHE A 116 -17.01 15.47 1.32
C PHE A 116 -16.49 16.87 1.08
N LEU A 117 -16.99 17.50 0.04
CA LEU A 117 -16.59 18.83 -0.38
C LEU A 117 -17.04 19.89 0.64
N GLU A 118 -16.08 20.62 1.20
CA GLU A 118 -16.34 21.75 2.11
C GLU A 118 -16.22 23.06 1.33
N ARG A 119 -17.33 23.59 0.87
CA ARG A 119 -17.33 24.80 0.06
C ARG A 119 -17.05 26.03 0.90
N GLN A 120 -16.12 26.88 0.48
CA GLN A 120 -15.91 28.20 1.08
C GLN A 120 -16.93 29.22 0.63
N LYS A 121 -17.48 29.07 -0.57
CA LYS A 121 -18.46 30.00 -1.17
C LYS A 121 -19.71 29.23 -1.56
N PRO A 122 -20.89 29.88 -1.45
CA PRO A 122 -22.13 29.34 -2.02
C PRO A 122 -21.96 29.09 -3.52
N LEU A 123 -22.78 28.21 -4.06
CA LEU A 123 -22.87 27.97 -5.50
C LEU A 123 -23.45 29.23 -6.15
N GLU A 124 -22.66 29.94 -6.96
CA GLU A 124 -23.08 31.19 -7.61
C GLU A 124 -23.80 30.94 -8.95
N LYS A 125 -23.54 29.80 -9.57
CA LYS A 125 -24.05 29.46 -10.91
C LYS A 125 -24.27 27.95 -11.07
N GLU A 126 -25.35 27.57 -11.71
CA GLU A 126 -25.62 26.17 -12.09
C GLU A 126 -25.71 26.04 -13.63
N PRO A 127 -25.03 25.05 -14.25
CA PRO A 127 -24.09 24.10 -13.63
C PRO A 127 -22.79 24.78 -13.13
N GLU A 128 -22.20 24.20 -12.08
CA GLU A 128 -20.91 24.65 -11.57
C GLU A 128 -19.81 24.46 -12.61
N GLU A 129 -19.01 25.49 -12.81
CA GLU A 129 -17.90 25.42 -13.76
C GLU A 129 -16.68 24.73 -13.13
N LEU A 130 -16.24 23.64 -13.76
CA LEU A 130 -15.00 22.96 -13.46
C LEU A 130 -14.19 22.84 -14.74
N LEU A 131 -13.01 23.45 -14.75
CA LEU A 131 -12.13 23.41 -15.92
C LEU A 131 -11.60 21.97 -16.14
N PRO A 132 -11.45 21.53 -17.41
CA PRO A 132 -10.87 20.21 -17.69
C PRO A 132 -9.47 20.01 -17.09
N ALA A 133 -8.67 21.07 -16.97
CA ALA A 133 -7.36 21.05 -16.33
C ALA A 133 -7.48 20.69 -14.84
N ASP A 134 -8.40 21.34 -14.11
CA ASP A 134 -8.63 21.07 -12.69
C ASP A 134 -9.15 19.66 -12.48
N PHE A 135 -10.11 19.22 -13.29
CA PHE A 135 -10.64 17.86 -13.21
C PHE A 135 -9.54 16.80 -13.43
N SER A 136 -8.58 17.06 -14.33
CA SER A 136 -7.49 16.14 -14.62
C SER A 136 -6.62 15.84 -13.39
N THR A 137 -6.49 16.78 -12.45
CA THR A 137 -5.63 16.65 -11.26
C THR A 137 -6.12 15.61 -10.27
N PHE A 138 -7.43 15.47 -10.10
CA PHE A 138 -8.01 14.53 -9.14
C PHE A 138 -8.78 13.35 -9.76
N ARG A 139 -9.01 13.37 -11.09
CA ARG A 139 -9.81 12.33 -11.80
C ARG A 139 -9.33 10.91 -11.54
N ILE A 140 -8.02 10.66 -11.58
CA ILE A 140 -7.48 9.32 -11.41
C ILE A 140 -7.65 8.87 -9.95
N VAL A 141 -7.34 9.76 -9.00
CA VAL A 141 -7.45 9.48 -7.55
C VAL A 141 -8.91 9.23 -7.16
N SER A 142 -9.87 9.92 -7.79
CA SER A 142 -11.31 9.74 -7.58
C SER A 142 -11.86 8.38 -8.02
N ARG A 143 -11.06 7.53 -8.67
CA ARG A 143 -11.44 6.14 -8.97
C ARG A 143 -11.33 5.21 -7.76
N CYS A 144 -10.82 5.70 -6.62
CA CYS A 144 -10.72 4.89 -5.42
C CYS A 144 -12.10 4.39 -4.99
N ILE A 145 -12.21 3.07 -4.75
CA ILE A 145 -13.45 2.39 -4.34
C ILE A 145 -13.38 1.88 -2.90
N ASN A 146 -12.38 2.31 -2.14
CA ASN A 146 -12.16 1.95 -0.73
C ASN A 146 -12.10 0.44 -0.47
N CYS A 147 -11.57 -0.34 -1.41
CA CYS A 147 -11.49 -1.81 -1.35
C CYS A 147 -10.45 -2.36 -0.38
N LEU A 148 -9.63 -1.54 0.23
CA LEU A 148 -8.57 -1.87 1.20
C LEU A 148 -7.40 -2.72 0.65
N CYS A 149 -7.34 -3.07 -0.63
CA CYS A 149 -6.21 -3.82 -1.20
C CYS A 149 -4.86 -3.13 -0.94
N CYS A 150 -4.80 -1.81 -1.06
CA CYS A 150 -3.58 -1.03 -0.78
C CYS A 150 -3.20 -1.00 0.70
N ILE A 151 -4.18 -0.99 1.62
CA ILE A 151 -3.94 -1.07 3.07
C ILE A 151 -3.39 -2.43 3.44
N SER A 152 -3.92 -3.50 2.85
CA SER A 152 -3.51 -4.87 3.16
C SER A 152 -2.04 -5.16 2.84
N LYS A 153 -1.42 -4.41 1.94
CA LYS A 153 0.01 -4.57 1.56
C LYS A 153 0.91 -3.42 2.00
N CYS A 154 0.37 -2.46 2.76
CA CYS A 154 1.16 -1.31 3.20
C CYS A 154 2.04 -1.65 4.40
N PRO A 155 3.39 -1.68 4.27
CA PRO A 155 4.28 -1.96 5.41
C PRO A 155 4.21 -0.86 6.47
N ALA A 156 4.13 0.41 6.07
CA ALA A 156 3.99 1.51 7.02
C ALA A 156 2.70 1.40 7.85
N PHE A 157 1.60 0.98 7.26
CA PHE A 157 0.36 0.73 8.00
C PHE A 157 0.46 -0.51 8.90
N THR A 158 1.17 -1.56 8.49
CA THR A 158 1.37 -2.78 9.29
C THR A 158 2.12 -2.47 10.58
N GLU A 159 3.23 -1.76 10.47
CA GLU A 159 4.14 -1.51 11.60
C GLU A 159 3.70 -0.32 12.47
N ALA A 160 3.04 0.68 11.88
CA ALA A 160 2.76 1.96 12.53
C ALA A 160 1.32 2.42 12.32
N LYS A 161 0.33 1.56 12.59
CA LYS A 161 -1.12 1.88 12.46
C LYS A 161 -1.56 3.15 13.18
N HIS A 162 -0.91 3.50 14.27
CA HIS A 162 -1.21 4.68 15.09
C HIS A 162 -0.60 5.96 14.52
N LEU A 163 0.40 5.87 13.64
CA LEU A 163 1.11 7.00 13.04
C LEU A 163 0.74 7.27 11.59
N PHE A 164 0.12 6.29 10.90
CA PHE A 164 -0.22 6.42 9.49
C PHE A 164 -1.57 5.80 9.19
N SER A 165 -2.48 6.59 8.66
CA SER A 165 -3.86 6.15 8.37
C SER A 165 -3.99 5.29 7.12
N GLY A 166 -2.92 5.15 6.36
CA GLY A 166 -2.87 4.25 5.21
C GLY A 166 -3.11 4.93 3.85
N PRO A 167 -2.73 4.22 2.77
CA PRO A 167 -2.73 4.81 1.43
C PRO A 167 -4.13 5.17 0.92
N MET A 168 -5.17 4.41 1.26
CA MET A 168 -6.55 4.71 0.88
C MET A 168 -7.04 6.03 1.49
N ILE A 169 -6.79 6.26 2.78
CA ILE A 169 -7.15 7.51 3.46
C ILE A 169 -6.41 8.69 2.83
N MET A 170 -5.13 8.53 2.48
CA MET A 170 -4.38 9.57 1.77
C MET A 170 -4.96 9.87 0.39
N ALA A 171 -5.43 8.86 -0.34
CA ALA A 171 -6.09 9.08 -1.63
C ALA A 171 -7.42 9.85 -1.48
N GLU A 172 -8.21 9.55 -0.45
CA GLU A 172 -9.46 10.28 -0.17
C GLU A 172 -9.21 11.74 0.22
N ILE A 173 -8.16 12.02 1.01
CA ILE A 173 -7.77 13.40 1.32
C ILE A 173 -7.28 14.12 0.05
N ALA A 174 -6.44 13.47 -0.75
CA ALA A 174 -5.86 14.07 -1.95
C ALA A 174 -6.91 14.42 -3.00
N ARG A 175 -7.91 13.59 -3.17
CA ARG A 175 -9.02 13.84 -4.09
C ARG A 175 -9.73 15.16 -3.80
N LEU A 176 -9.82 15.54 -2.51
CA LEU A 176 -10.38 16.83 -2.07
C LEU A 176 -9.33 17.94 -2.08
N ALA A 177 -8.08 17.65 -1.67
CA ALA A 177 -7.00 18.63 -1.69
C ALA A 177 -6.70 19.18 -3.10
N PHE A 178 -6.96 18.39 -4.14
CA PHE A 178 -6.75 18.76 -5.54
C PHE A 178 -8.00 19.32 -6.21
N ASP A 179 -9.15 19.29 -5.56
CA ASP A 179 -10.39 19.87 -6.07
C ASP A 179 -10.42 21.37 -5.73
N PRO A 180 -10.43 22.26 -6.73
CA PRO A 180 -10.40 23.72 -6.48
C PRO A 180 -11.66 24.25 -5.78
N ARG A 181 -12.72 23.45 -5.70
CA ARG A 181 -13.96 23.79 -5.03
C ARG A 181 -13.93 23.50 -3.54
N ASP A 182 -12.96 22.65 -3.08
CA ASP A 182 -12.81 22.33 -1.66
C ASP A 182 -12.05 23.44 -0.93
N GLY A 183 -12.59 23.85 0.21
CA GLY A 183 -12.01 24.86 1.08
C GLY A 183 -11.51 24.32 2.41
N GLY A 184 -11.56 23.00 2.60
CA GLY A 184 -11.05 22.35 3.80
C GLY A 184 -9.53 22.40 3.88
N ASP A 185 -8.96 22.42 5.08
CA ASP A 185 -7.51 22.34 5.27
C ASP A 185 -7.01 20.89 5.15
N ARG A 186 -7.09 20.38 3.91
CA ARG A 186 -6.78 18.99 3.59
C ARG A 186 -5.31 18.65 3.76
N LEU A 187 -4.41 19.62 3.60
CA LEU A 187 -2.99 19.39 3.78
C LEU A 187 -2.63 19.19 5.26
N ARG A 188 -3.24 19.97 6.15
CA ARG A 188 -3.10 19.76 7.59
C ARG A 188 -3.70 18.42 8.00
N THR A 189 -4.89 18.08 7.49
CA THR A 189 -5.50 16.76 7.71
C THR A 189 -4.56 15.62 7.27
N ALA A 190 -3.95 15.73 6.10
CA ALA A 190 -3.00 14.73 5.61
C ALA A 190 -1.76 14.62 6.51
N TYR A 191 -1.25 15.74 7.01
CA TYR A 191 -0.14 15.77 7.95
C TYR A 191 -0.51 15.05 9.27
N GLU A 192 -1.66 15.36 9.85
CA GLU A 192 -2.16 14.77 11.09
C GLU A 192 -2.45 13.26 10.94
N GLU A 193 -2.90 12.82 9.76
CA GLU A 193 -3.10 11.41 9.41
C GLU A 193 -1.81 10.68 9.01
N GLY A 194 -0.66 11.32 9.20
CA GLY A 194 0.66 10.71 9.12
C GLY A 194 1.24 10.58 7.72
N MET A 195 0.95 11.50 6.80
CA MET A 195 1.44 11.48 5.43
C MET A 195 2.97 11.30 5.34
N PHE A 196 3.74 11.90 6.25
CA PHE A 196 5.21 11.79 6.24
C PHE A 196 5.73 10.43 6.70
N ASN A 197 4.92 9.58 7.33
CA ASN A 197 5.29 8.21 7.71
C ASN A 197 5.17 7.20 6.55
N CYS A 198 4.70 7.62 5.37
CA CYS A 198 4.69 6.78 4.18
C CYS A 198 6.11 6.55 3.66
N ALA A 199 6.50 5.30 3.48
CA ALA A 199 7.81 4.90 2.98
C ALA A 199 7.98 5.05 1.44
N MET A 200 6.96 5.48 0.70
CA MET A 200 6.96 5.63 -0.77
C MET A 200 7.35 4.35 -1.54
N CYS A 201 7.09 3.17 -0.97
CA CYS A 201 7.58 1.87 -1.46
C CYS A 201 6.85 1.31 -2.70
N GLY A 202 5.74 1.91 -3.15
CA GLY A 202 4.98 1.48 -4.33
C GLY A 202 4.02 0.31 -4.14
N LYS A 203 4.05 -0.40 -3.00
CA LYS A 203 3.20 -1.60 -2.77
C LYS A 203 1.70 -1.35 -2.94
N CYS A 204 1.23 -0.15 -2.64
CA CYS A 204 -0.17 0.24 -2.82
C CYS A 204 -0.59 0.37 -4.28
N GLU A 205 0.34 0.78 -5.16
CA GLU A 205 0.13 0.84 -6.61
C GLU A 205 0.05 -0.57 -7.22
N GLU A 206 1.00 -1.46 -6.88
CA GLU A 206 1.07 -2.84 -7.39
C GLU A 206 -0.22 -3.65 -7.20
N VAL A 207 -1.01 -3.32 -6.17
CA VAL A 207 -2.22 -4.06 -5.82
C VAL A 207 -3.51 -3.26 -6.04
N CYS A 208 -3.43 -2.07 -6.61
CA CYS A 208 -4.60 -1.24 -6.85
C CYS A 208 -5.39 -1.78 -8.06
N PRO A 209 -6.66 -2.19 -7.91
CA PRO A 209 -7.45 -2.70 -9.04
C PRO A 209 -7.82 -1.60 -10.06
N TYR A 210 -7.53 -0.33 -9.75
CA TYR A 210 -7.78 0.83 -10.60
C TYR A 210 -6.51 1.59 -11.01
N ASP A 211 -5.33 0.98 -10.79
CA ASP A 211 -4.02 1.51 -11.21
C ASP A 211 -3.76 2.94 -10.69
N ILE A 212 -4.14 3.19 -9.42
CA ILE A 212 -3.87 4.48 -8.79
C ILE A 212 -2.45 4.44 -8.21
N ASP A 213 -1.52 5.15 -8.85
CA ASP A 213 -0.16 5.37 -8.35
C ASP A 213 -0.21 6.35 -7.16
N ILE A 214 -0.48 5.83 -5.97
CA ILE A 214 -0.59 6.63 -4.75
C ILE A 214 0.74 7.35 -4.41
N PRO A 215 1.92 6.74 -4.49
CA PRO A 215 3.16 7.46 -4.30
C PRO A 215 3.29 8.70 -5.18
N LYS A 216 3.09 8.56 -6.48
CA LYS A 216 3.32 9.62 -7.47
C LYS A 216 2.18 10.62 -7.57
N LEU A 217 0.93 10.14 -7.57
CA LEU A 217 -0.24 10.99 -7.80
C LEU A 217 -0.83 11.60 -6.52
N VAL A 218 -0.49 11.04 -5.35
CA VAL A 218 -1.03 11.47 -4.06
C VAL A 218 0.07 11.99 -3.15
N MET A 219 1.04 11.13 -2.80
CA MET A 219 1.99 11.45 -1.73
C MET A 219 3.00 12.54 -2.12
N MET A 220 3.57 12.44 -3.32
CA MET A 220 4.55 13.44 -3.79
C MET A 220 3.93 14.83 -3.93
N PRO A 221 2.78 15.02 -4.63
CA PRO A 221 2.17 16.35 -4.74
C PRO A 221 1.73 16.91 -3.38
N MET A 222 1.09 16.11 -2.53
CA MET A 222 0.67 16.60 -1.21
C MET A 222 1.84 16.99 -0.31
N ARG A 223 2.92 16.20 -0.26
CA ARG A 223 4.14 16.57 0.47
C ARG A 223 4.75 17.86 -0.04
N ARG A 224 4.81 18.05 -1.36
CA ARG A 224 5.27 19.31 -1.95
C ARG A 224 4.40 20.48 -1.49
N MET A 225 3.08 20.37 -1.63
CA MET A 225 2.14 21.42 -1.23
C MET A 225 2.21 21.75 0.27
N THR A 226 2.41 20.74 1.13
CA THR A 226 2.57 20.98 2.59
C THR A 226 3.85 21.74 2.91
N LEU A 227 4.97 21.37 2.26
CA LEU A 227 6.24 22.10 2.43
C LEU A 227 6.15 23.56 1.94
N GLU A 228 5.49 23.81 0.81
CA GLU A 228 5.25 25.14 0.27
C GLU A 228 4.41 26.03 1.23
N ARG A 229 3.56 25.39 2.08
CA ARG A 229 2.75 26.06 3.13
C ARG A 229 3.38 26.02 4.52
N SER A 230 4.61 25.56 4.66
CA SER A 230 5.30 25.37 5.95
C SER A 230 4.52 24.48 6.94
N ILE A 231 3.83 23.45 6.41
CA ILE A 231 3.17 22.40 7.18
C ILE A 231 4.08 21.16 7.14
N GLY A 232 4.92 20.95 8.14
CA GLY A 232 5.91 19.86 8.14
C GLY A 232 7.20 20.21 7.39
N PRO A 233 8.12 19.26 7.22
CA PRO A 233 7.98 17.84 7.58
C PRO A 233 7.91 17.59 9.09
N ILE A 234 7.84 16.32 9.52
CA ILE A 234 7.98 15.98 10.93
C ILE A 234 9.40 16.33 11.39
N LYS A 235 9.55 16.67 12.67
CA LYS A 235 10.81 17.19 13.22
C LYS A 235 12.02 16.31 12.95
N GLU A 236 11.86 15.02 13.07
CA GLU A 236 12.93 14.04 12.83
C GLU A 236 13.45 14.07 11.37
N VAL A 237 12.56 14.31 10.41
CA VAL A 237 12.91 14.45 8.99
C VAL A 237 13.59 15.80 8.73
N GLU A 238 13.15 16.87 9.38
CA GLU A 238 13.74 18.20 9.29
C GLU A 238 15.18 18.18 9.82
N GLU A 239 15.41 17.66 11.03
CA GLU A 239 16.73 17.50 11.64
C GLU A 239 17.68 16.65 10.76
N LEU A 240 17.17 15.55 10.18
CA LEU A 240 17.93 14.72 9.27
C LEU A 240 18.28 15.46 7.97
N THR A 241 17.34 16.22 7.44
CA THR A 241 17.54 17.00 6.21
C THR A 241 18.60 18.08 6.41
N GLU A 242 18.55 18.82 7.52
CA GLU A 242 19.57 19.80 7.89
C GLU A 242 20.94 19.14 8.02
N LEU A 243 21.00 18.01 8.72
CA LEU A 243 22.25 17.26 8.89
C LEU A 243 22.85 16.84 7.55
N VAL A 244 22.03 16.29 6.64
CA VAL A 244 22.47 15.89 5.30
C VAL A 244 22.96 17.09 4.49
N ASN A 245 22.25 18.22 4.56
CA ASN A 245 22.64 19.44 3.86
C ASN A 245 23.98 20.02 4.35
N ILE A 246 24.24 19.96 5.66
CA ILE A 246 25.48 20.49 6.25
C ILE A 246 26.65 19.52 6.08
N THR A 247 26.40 18.22 6.25
CA THR A 247 27.48 17.22 6.37
C THR A 247 27.61 16.27 5.17
N GLY A 248 26.61 16.22 4.30
CA GLY A 248 26.46 15.21 3.25
C GLY A 248 26.15 13.80 3.78
N LYS A 249 25.78 13.64 5.06
CA LYS A 249 25.65 12.36 5.75
C LYS A 249 24.35 12.28 6.56
N SER A 250 23.80 11.09 6.69
CA SER A 250 22.56 10.84 7.45
C SER A 250 22.76 10.52 8.94
N PHE A 251 23.93 10.74 9.50
CA PHE A 251 24.26 10.44 10.91
C PHE A 251 24.58 11.70 11.72
N ILE A 252 24.00 11.78 12.92
CA ILE A 252 24.15 12.92 13.86
C ILE A 252 25.57 13.04 14.42
N LYS A 253 26.32 11.95 14.54
CA LYS A 253 27.72 12.00 14.97
C LYS A 253 28.62 11.97 13.75
N PRO A 254 29.67 12.83 13.69
CA PRO A 254 30.71 12.68 12.70
C PRO A 254 31.49 11.39 13.01
N LEU A 255 30.90 10.26 12.58
CA LEU A 255 31.66 9.02 12.56
C LEU A 255 32.76 9.21 11.53
N LYS A 256 34.02 9.05 11.95
CA LYS A 256 35.10 8.98 10.98
C LYS A 256 34.76 7.82 10.04
N PRO A 257 34.92 7.99 8.72
CA PRO A 257 34.73 6.88 7.79
C PRO A 257 35.63 5.75 8.27
N THR A 258 35.03 4.66 8.72
CA THR A 258 35.83 3.63 9.42
C THR A 258 36.20 2.51 8.49
N PHE A 259 35.39 2.30 7.45
CA PHE A 259 35.62 1.21 6.51
C PHE A 259 36.57 1.65 5.37
N LEU A 260 36.20 2.66 4.58
CA LEU A 260 37.02 3.12 3.45
C LEU A 260 38.36 3.79 3.85
N SER A 261 38.44 4.39 5.05
CA SER A 261 39.69 5.03 5.51
C SER A 261 40.74 4.05 6.01
N LYS A 262 40.37 2.82 6.34
CA LYS A 262 41.29 1.77 6.83
C LYS A 262 41.74 0.81 5.74
N ALA A 263 41.10 0.85 4.58
CA ALA A 263 41.41 -0.05 3.50
C ALA A 263 42.13 0.66 2.37
N PRO A 264 43.38 0.36 2.15
CA PRO A 264 44.00 0.57 0.86
C PRO A 264 43.44 -0.52 -0.07
N TYR A 265 42.15 -0.39 -0.45
CA TYR A 265 41.60 -1.31 -1.44
C TYR A 265 41.97 -0.85 -2.85
N SER A 266 43.20 -1.12 -3.24
CA SER A 266 43.46 -1.51 -4.61
C SER A 266 43.02 -2.98 -4.71
N ILE A 267 41.84 -3.23 -5.16
CA ILE A 267 41.44 -4.59 -5.59
C ILE A 267 42.27 -4.82 -6.85
N GLU A 268 43.37 -5.57 -6.77
CA GLU A 268 44.02 -6.12 -7.95
C GLU A 268 43.08 -7.17 -8.53
N VAL A 269 42.33 -6.75 -9.54
CA VAL A 269 41.53 -7.67 -10.36
C VAL A 269 42.49 -8.33 -11.35
N GLU A 270 42.66 -9.63 -11.25
CA GLU A 270 43.53 -10.42 -12.15
C GLU A 270 43.18 -10.31 -13.65
N LYS A 271 42.06 -9.69 -14.00
CA LYS A 271 41.64 -9.40 -15.38
C LYS A 271 41.10 -7.97 -15.52
N PRO A 272 41.87 -7.05 -16.16
CA PRO A 272 41.57 -5.62 -16.19
C PRO A 272 40.47 -5.19 -17.19
N ARG A 273 39.42 -5.98 -17.41
CA ARG A 273 38.43 -5.65 -18.44
C ARG A 273 37.08 -5.21 -17.90
N GLU A 274 36.80 -5.38 -16.61
CA GLU A 274 35.52 -4.99 -16.05
C GLU A 274 35.73 -4.32 -14.68
N HIS A 275 35.37 -3.03 -14.61
CA HIS A 275 35.35 -2.30 -13.34
C HIS A 275 33.94 -2.38 -12.77
N VAL A 276 33.80 -2.91 -11.56
CA VAL A 276 32.55 -2.91 -10.80
C VAL A 276 32.62 -1.81 -9.76
N GLY A 277 31.70 -0.85 -9.85
CA GLY A 277 31.55 0.18 -8.82
C GLY A 277 30.71 -0.34 -7.65
N LEU A 278 31.28 -0.36 -6.43
CA LEU A 278 30.53 -0.68 -5.21
C LEU A 278 30.18 0.61 -4.45
N PHE A 279 28.89 0.91 -4.36
CA PHE A 279 28.38 2.01 -3.54
C PHE A 279 27.84 1.46 -2.22
N LEU A 280 28.56 1.69 -1.12
CA LEU A 280 28.21 1.18 0.20
C LEU A 280 27.06 1.97 0.87
N GLY A 281 26.91 3.25 0.54
CA GLY A 281 26.00 4.14 1.25
C GLY A 281 26.48 4.47 2.67
N CYS A 282 25.75 5.38 3.33
CA CYS A 282 26.17 5.86 4.64
C CYS A 282 26.17 4.78 5.73
N LEU A 283 25.21 3.87 5.74
CA LEU A 283 25.09 2.85 6.79
C LEU A 283 26.25 1.87 6.78
N LEU A 284 26.56 1.29 5.62
CA LEU A 284 27.62 0.29 5.50
C LEU A 284 29.03 0.88 5.63
N ASP A 285 29.18 2.18 5.34
CA ASP A 285 30.47 2.87 5.44
C ASP A 285 30.78 3.37 6.86
N TYR A 286 29.76 3.84 7.59
CA TYR A 286 29.92 4.50 8.88
C TYR A 286 29.52 3.69 10.11
N ASP A 287 28.65 2.68 9.98
CA ASP A 287 28.25 1.82 11.10
C ASP A 287 29.16 0.59 11.21
N TYR A 288 30.05 0.60 12.21
CA TYR A 288 31.01 -0.49 12.43
C TYR A 288 30.36 -1.87 12.60
N ARG A 289 29.08 -1.92 13.04
CA ARG A 289 28.34 -3.18 13.21
C ARG A 289 28.00 -3.85 11.87
N LEU A 290 28.04 -3.07 10.79
CA LEU A 290 27.72 -3.51 9.43
C LEU A 290 28.96 -3.73 8.55
N HIS A 291 30.17 -3.55 9.09
CA HIS A 291 31.42 -3.71 8.32
C HIS A 291 31.59 -5.11 7.77
N GLU A 292 31.16 -6.16 8.50
CA GLU A 292 31.19 -7.54 8.02
C GLU A 292 30.36 -7.73 6.74
N VAL A 293 29.25 -7.00 6.62
CA VAL A 293 28.41 -7.00 5.40
C VAL A 293 29.17 -6.37 4.24
N SER A 294 29.87 -5.26 4.47
CA SER A 294 30.67 -4.58 3.47
C SER A 294 31.84 -5.47 3.00
N GLU A 295 32.53 -6.13 3.91
CA GLU A 295 33.62 -7.08 3.61
C GLU A 295 33.12 -8.28 2.81
N SER A 296 31.97 -8.83 3.20
CA SER A 296 31.33 -9.95 2.49
C SER A 296 30.95 -9.56 1.05
N ALA A 297 30.39 -8.37 0.84
CA ALA A 297 30.06 -7.86 -0.48
C ALA A 297 31.32 -7.70 -1.37
N ILE A 298 32.42 -7.18 -0.83
CA ILE A 298 33.70 -7.07 -1.53
C ILE A 298 34.26 -8.44 -1.88
N ASN A 299 34.19 -9.40 -0.96
CA ASN A 299 34.69 -10.75 -1.21
C ASN A 299 33.92 -11.51 -2.28
N VAL A 300 32.61 -11.23 -2.44
CA VAL A 300 31.79 -11.79 -3.54
C VAL A 300 32.18 -11.18 -4.89
N LEU A 301 32.65 -9.93 -4.91
CA LEU A 301 33.04 -9.21 -6.14
C LEU A 301 34.47 -9.48 -6.59
N LYS A 302 35.31 -10.10 -5.75
CA LYS A 302 36.64 -10.59 -6.09
C LYS A 302 36.60 -11.88 -6.87
#